data_f5c55f18bca908451253dd7b3c8346ac
#
_entry.id   f5c55f18bca908451253dd7b3c8346ac
#
_cell.length_a   1.000
_cell.length_b   1.000
_cell.length_c   1.000
_cell.angle_alpha   90.00
_cell.angle_beta   90.00
_cell.angle_gamma   90.00
#
_symmetry.space_group_name_H-M   'P 1'
#
loop_
_entity.id
_entity.type
_entity.pdbx_description
1 polymer ?
#
loop_
_entity_poly.entity_id
_entity_poly.type
_entity_poly.pdbx_seq_one_letter_code
_entity_poly.pdbx_strand_id
1 'polypeptide(L)'
;MKNKNLAIIGAGIQGICNALFLQKKGYVVNLFDKEEPGCSASYGNAGHFSPYASLQLNRYDILSDVPSMLTNSRGPLALKWNYIPKMIPWLSKFVLNCSQKKMMYTAKYMHQILDLSLSAYDELFDEINLEGLVENNGIMYVWENKGIKSRELEIKIRNELGIKQKILNKKEVHDLEPNIKPFYSGGVFYEYARHAKNPKKITQKLFKKFLDNGGKF
;
A
#
# COMPACT_ATOMS: atom_id res chain seq x y z
N MET A 1 -6.23 23.59 27.57
CA MET A 1 -6.85 23.60 26.22
C MET A 1 -8.21 22.93 26.36
N LYS A 2 -9.30 23.48 25.77
CA LYS A 2 -10.63 22.82 25.81
C LYS A 2 -10.50 21.48 25.11
N ASN A 3 -10.86 20.37 25.75
CA ASN A 3 -10.93 19.04 25.14
C ASN A 3 -11.84 19.10 23.92
N LYS A 4 -11.25 19.12 22.72
CA LYS A 4 -12.03 19.11 21.48
C LYS A 4 -12.44 17.66 21.21
N ASN A 5 -13.75 17.46 21.08
CA ASN A 5 -14.30 16.17 20.67
C ASN A 5 -14.19 15.99 19.16
N LEU A 6 -13.71 14.85 18.74
CA LEU A 6 -13.61 14.46 17.33
C LEU A 6 -14.33 13.14 17.09
N ALA A 7 -14.96 13.02 15.94
CA ALA A 7 -15.56 11.79 15.44
C ALA A 7 -14.74 11.27 14.26
N ILE A 8 -14.42 9.99 14.27
CA ILE A 8 -13.80 9.29 13.15
C ILE A 8 -14.77 8.21 12.69
N ILE A 9 -15.05 8.18 11.40
CA ILE A 9 -15.88 7.15 10.76
C ILE A 9 -14.97 6.14 10.08
N GLY A 10 -15.03 4.90 10.53
CA GLY A 10 -14.21 3.78 10.04
C GLY A 10 -13.24 3.28 11.11
N ALA A 11 -13.44 2.06 11.61
CA ALA A 11 -12.59 1.38 12.59
C ALA A 11 -11.63 0.36 11.92
N GLY A 12 -11.20 0.63 10.70
CA GLY A 12 -10.07 -0.04 10.08
C GLY A 12 -8.74 0.49 10.59
N ILE A 13 -7.64 -0.08 10.11
CA ILE A 13 -6.27 0.30 10.53
C ILE A 13 -6.03 1.81 10.43
N GLN A 14 -6.49 2.47 9.38
CA GLN A 14 -6.29 3.91 9.19
C GLN A 14 -7.06 4.75 10.23
N GLY A 15 -8.33 4.43 10.45
CA GLY A 15 -9.15 5.16 11.42
C GLY A 15 -8.58 5.04 12.84
N ILE A 16 -8.16 3.84 13.22
CA ILE A 16 -7.61 3.56 14.55
C ILE A 16 -6.25 4.25 14.73
N CYS A 17 -5.34 4.19 13.74
CA CYS A 17 -4.05 4.90 13.82
C CYS A 17 -4.26 6.41 13.95
N ASN A 18 -5.15 7.01 13.15
CA ASN A 18 -5.48 8.43 13.28
C ASN A 18 -6.07 8.76 14.64
N ALA A 19 -6.95 7.90 15.18
CA ALA A 19 -7.54 8.08 16.50
C ALA A 19 -6.47 8.11 17.60
N LEU A 20 -5.51 7.19 17.56
CA LEU A 20 -4.40 7.12 18.50
C LEU A 20 -3.52 8.37 18.44
N PHE A 21 -3.14 8.83 17.23
CA PHE A 21 -2.37 10.07 17.08
C PHE A 21 -3.12 11.31 17.56
N LEU A 22 -4.43 11.37 17.37
CA LEU A 22 -5.25 12.47 17.87
C LEU A 22 -5.37 12.42 19.39
N GLN A 23 -5.49 11.24 20.00
CA GLN A 23 -5.44 11.09 21.46
C GLN A 23 -4.11 11.58 22.03
N LYS A 24 -2.97 11.25 21.42
CA LYS A 24 -1.64 11.77 21.80
C LYS A 24 -1.58 13.31 21.75
N LYS A 25 -2.36 13.93 20.87
CA LYS A 25 -2.49 15.41 20.78
C LYS A 25 -3.52 16.01 21.73
N GLY A 26 -4.11 15.20 22.62
CA GLY A 26 -5.06 15.65 23.64
C GLY A 26 -6.50 15.82 23.14
N TYR A 27 -6.87 15.23 22.00
CA TYR A 27 -8.27 15.20 21.57
C TYR A 27 -9.03 14.04 22.23
N VAL A 28 -10.30 14.27 22.51
CA VAL A 28 -11.26 13.21 22.86
C VAL A 28 -11.81 12.63 21.56
N VAL A 29 -11.54 11.37 21.30
CA VAL A 29 -11.89 10.74 20.02
C VAL A 29 -13.00 9.70 20.22
N ASN A 30 -14.07 9.82 19.43
CA ASN A 30 -15.12 8.82 19.27
C ASN A 30 -14.94 8.17 17.89
N LEU A 31 -14.83 6.85 17.88
CA LEU A 31 -14.67 6.06 16.66
C LEU A 31 -16.00 5.36 16.35
N PHE A 32 -16.42 5.37 15.09
CA PHE A 32 -17.67 4.77 14.64
C PHE A 32 -17.41 3.84 13.46
N ASP A 33 -17.99 2.66 13.50
CA ASP A 33 -18.05 1.74 12.36
C ASP A 33 -19.36 0.94 12.41
N LYS A 34 -19.79 0.42 11.29
CA LYS A 34 -20.93 -0.50 11.20
C LYS A 34 -20.57 -1.94 11.57
N GLU A 35 -19.28 -2.25 11.64
CA GLU A 35 -18.76 -3.59 11.89
C GLU A 35 -17.72 -3.54 13.01
N GLU A 36 -17.36 -4.72 13.53
CA GLU A 36 -16.28 -4.89 14.49
C GLU A 36 -14.94 -4.35 13.95
N PRO A 37 -14.12 -3.71 14.80
CA PRO A 37 -12.87 -3.11 14.41
C PRO A 37 -11.94 -4.09 13.67
N GLY A 38 -11.45 -3.66 12.51
CA GLY A 38 -10.56 -4.44 11.67
C GLY A 38 -11.21 -5.60 10.92
N CYS A 39 -12.53 -5.72 10.91
CA CYS A 39 -13.23 -6.83 10.24
C CYS A 39 -13.61 -6.57 8.77
N SER A 40 -13.32 -5.39 8.22
CA SER A 40 -13.53 -5.07 6.81
C SER A 40 -12.20 -5.18 6.01
N ALA A 41 -11.81 -4.16 5.25
CA ALA A 41 -10.60 -4.17 4.42
C ALA A 41 -9.29 -4.45 5.18
N SER A 42 -9.25 -4.19 6.48
CA SER A 42 -8.10 -4.50 7.34
C SER A 42 -8.00 -5.97 7.75
N TYR A 43 -8.96 -6.80 7.39
CA TYR A 43 -8.99 -8.23 7.74
C TYR A 43 -8.16 -9.09 6.78
N GLY A 44 -8.39 -8.93 5.48
CA GLY A 44 -7.92 -9.89 4.45
C GLY A 44 -7.00 -9.26 3.40
N ASN A 45 -6.25 -8.21 3.74
CA ASN A 45 -5.26 -7.64 2.85
C ASN A 45 -3.93 -8.40 2.89
N ALA A 46 -3.01 -8.09 1.96
CA ALA A 46 -1.71 -8.74 1.86
C ALA A 46 -0.73 -8.41 3.01
N GLY A 47 -1.07 -7.52 3.92
CA GLY A 47 -0.25 -7.18 5.08
C GLY A 47 1.06 -6.46 4.79
N HIS A 48 1.25 -5.93 3.60
CA HIS A 48 2.49 -5.26 3.21
C HIS A 48 2.56 -3.82 3.76
N PHE A 49 3.65 -3.49 4.42
CA PHE A 49 4.05 -2.11 4.69
C PHE A 49 4.97 -1.66 3.57
N SER A 50 4.43 -0.89 2.63
CA SER A 50 5.05 -0.61 1.33
C SER A 50 5.31 0.89 1.10
N PRO A 51 6.25 1.52 1.81
CA PRO A 51 6.54 2.95 1.65
C PRO A 51 7.09 3.30 0.26
N TYR A 52 7.57 2.32 -0.49
CA TYR A 52 8.03 2.45 -1.88
C TYR A 52 6.87 2.52 -2.91
N ALA A 53 5.62 2.26 -2.52
CA ALA A 53 4.47 2.14 -3.43
C ALA A 53 3.90 3.50 -3.85
N SER A 54 4.76 4.42 -4.27
CA SER A 54 4.40 5.79 -4.67
C SER A 54 3.85 5.92 -6.08
N LEU A 55 4.03 4.90 -6.92
CA LEU A 55 3.57 4.93 -8.32
C LEU A 55 2.10 4.53 -8.43
N GLN A 56 1.31 5.39 -9.06
CA GLN A 56 -0.11 5.15 -9.31
C GLN A 56 -0.34 4.25 -10.53
N LEU A 57 -1.57 3.70 -10.67
CA LEU A 57 -1.95 2.86 -11.80
C LEU A 57 -2.12 3.64 -13.12
N ASN A 58 -2.56 4.90 -13.07
CA ASN A 58 -2.79 5.71 -14.26
C ASN A 58 -1.49 6.29 -14.84
N ARG A 59 -0.63 5.38 -15.28
CA ARG A 59 0.65 5.68 -15.94
C ARG A 59 0.47 5.68 -17.45
N TYR A 60 1.25 6.50 -18.12
CA TYR A 60 1.17 6.63 -19.59
C TYR A 60 1.60 5.34 -20.31
N ASP A 61 2.54 4.58 -19.74
CA ASP A 61 3.05 3.33 -20.30
C ASP A 61 2.01 2.20 -20.26
N ILE A 62 1.08 2.21 -19.31
CA ILE A 62 0.01 1.21 -19.23
C ILE A 62 -0.98 1.29 -20.41
N LEU A 63 -1.17 2.48 -20.98
CA LEU A 63 -2.14 2.66 -22.06
C LEU A 63 -1.83 1.79 -23.30
N SER A 64 -0.54 1.55 -23.57
CA SER A 64 -0.13 0.64 -24.65
C SER A 64 -0.46 -0.83 -24.38
N ASP A 65 -0.59 -1.22 -23.12
CA ASP A 65 -0.81 -2.60 -22.71
C ASP A 65 -2.31 -2.94 -22.58
N VAL A 66 -3.19 -1.93 -22.53
CA VAL A 66 -4.63 -2.12 -22.37
C VAL A 66 -5.23 -3.07 -23.41
N PRO A 67 -4.92 -2.99 -24.73
CA PRO A 67 -5.46 -3.94 -25.72
C PRO A 67 -5.08 -5.39 -25.40
N SER A 68 -3.85 -5.65 -25.02
CA SER A 68 -3.37 -6.99 -24.67
C SER A 68 -4.02 -7.51 -23.38
N MET A 69 -4.25 -6.63 -22.42
CA MET A 69 -4.92 -6.98 -21.15
C MET A 69 -6.40 -7.34 -21.37
N LEU A 70 -7.07 -6.68 -22.32
CA LEU A 70 -8.48 -6.94 -22.63
C LEU A 70 -8.70 -8.24 -23.41
N THR A 71 -7.75 -8.60 -24.28
CA THR A 71 -7.83 -9.82 -25.11
C THR A 71 -7.39 -11.07 -24.38
N ASN A 72 -6.71 -10.95 -23.26
CA ASN A 72 -6.25 -12.06 -22.44
C ASN A 72 -7.30 -12.40 -21.38
N SER A 73 -7.98 -13.54 -21.49
CA SER A 73 -8.96 -14.00 -20.50
C SER A 73 -8.41 -14.20 -19.07
N ARG A 74 -7.09 -14.32 -18.92
CA ARG A 74 -6.38 -14.39 -17.65
C ARG A 74 -5.65 -13.07 -17.31
N GLY A 75 -5.93 -12.02 -18.08
CA GLY A 75 -5.32 -10.71 -17.90
C GLY A 75 -5.81 -10.00 -16.63
N PRO A 76 -5.08 -8.99 -16.19
CA PRO A 76 -5.40 -8.24 -14.96
C PRO A 76 -6.60 -7.30 -15.15
N LEU A 77 -7.07 -7.08 -16.38
CA LEU A 77 -8.17 -6.17 -16.69
C LEU A 77 -9.39 -6.93 -17.17
N ALA A 78 -10.44 -6.94 -16.36
CA ALA A 78 -11.75 -7.47 -16.70
C ALA A 78 -12.77 -6.33 -16.79
N LEU A 79 -13.44 -6.18 -17.94
CA LEU A 79 -14.46 -5.17 -18.14
C LEU A 79 -15.85 -5.80 -18.22
N LYS A 80 -16.79 -5.24 -17.48
CA LYS A 80 -18.20 -5.54 -17.62
C LYS A 80 -18.78 -4.64 -18.69
N TRP A 81 -18.89 -5.15 -19.92
CA TRP A 81 -19.21 -4.37 -21.14
C TRP A 81 -20.49 -3.54 -21.03
N ASN A 82 -21.53 -4.09 -20.40
CA ASN A 82 -22.79 -3.36 -20.19
C ASN A 82 -22.68 -2.21 -19.16
N TYR A 83 -21.57 -2.13 -18.43
CA TYR A 83 -21.32 -1.07 -17.45
C TYR A 83 -20.44 0.06 -18.02
N ILE A 84 -19.77 -0.16 -19.15
CA ILE A 84 -18.85 0.81 -19.77
C ILE A 84 -19.49 2.18 -19.97
N PRO A 85 -20.72 2.33 -20.47
CA PRO A 85 -21.34 3.65 -20.65
C PRO A 85 -21.36 4.48 -19.36
N LYS A 86 -21.60 3.83 -18.22
CA LYS A 86 -21.59 4.48 -16.90
C LYS A 86 -20.18 4.84 -16.41
N MET A 87 -19.16 4.16 -16.91
CA MET A 87 -17.75 4.40 -16.56
C MET A 87 -17.08 5.47 -17.43
N ILE A 88 -17.66 5.85 -18.58
CA ILE A 88 -17.03 6.80 -19.50
C ILE A 88 -16.54 8.09 -18.79
N PRO A 89 -17.32 8.75 -17.92
CA PRO A 89 -16.83 9.96 -17.24
C PRO A 89 -15.60 9.73 -16.36
N TRP A 90 -15.51 8.55 -15.74
CA TRP A 90 -14.34 8.18 -14.95
C TRP A 90 -13.16 7.76 -15.83
N LEU A 91 -13.40 6.94 -16.85
CA LEU A 91 -12.36 6.47 -17.78
C LEU A 91 -11.72 7.66 -18.53
N SER A 92 -12.50 8.63 -18.97
CA SER A 92 -11.95 9.83 -19.63
C SER A 92 -11.02 10.60 -18.70
N LYS A 93 -11.41 10.80 -17.44
CA LYS A 93 -10.54 11.44 -16.44
C LYS A 93 -9.30 10.59 -16.16
N PHE A 94 -9.43 9.27 -16.09
CA PHE A 94 -8.30 8.35 -15.90
C PHE A 94 -7.27 8.55 -17.03
N VAL A 95 -7.69 8.46 -18.29
CA VAL A 95 -6.82 8.61 -19.46
C VAL A 95 -6.19 10.01 -19.52
N LEU A 96 -6.96 11.08 -19.30
CA LEU A 96 -6.46 12.46 -19.26
C LEU A 96 -5.42 12.69 -18.17
N ASN A 97 -5.38 11.84 -17.15
CA ASN A 97 -4.37 11.88 -16.10
C ASN A 97 -3.18 10.95 -16.35
N CYS A 98 -3.18 10.14 -17.41
CA CYS A 98 -2.07 9.27 -17.80
C CYS A 98 -0.96 10.03 -18.55
N SER A 99 -0.44 11.10 -17.98
CA SER A 99 0.69 11.82 -18.56
C SER A 99 1.93 11.71 -17.66
N GLN A 100 3.12 11.73 -18.26
CA GLN A 100 4.37 11.65 -17.50
C GLN A 100 4.47 12.76 -16.44
N LYS A 101 4.08 13.98 -16.78
CA LYS A 101 4.10 15.12 -15.84
C LYS A 101 3.20 14.87 -14.62
N LYS A 102 1.97 14.39 -14.84
CA LYS A 102 1.02 14.11 -13.75
C LYS A 102 1.45 12.90 -12.94
N MET A 103 2.01 11.89 -13.59
CA MET A 103 2.56 10.72 -12.93
C MET A 103 3.68 11.11 -11.97
N MET A 104 4.66 11.88 -12.41
CA MET A 104 5.77 12.36 -11.57
C MET A 104 5.30 13.26 -10.43
N TYR A 105 4.35 14.15 -10.72
CA TYR A 105 3.73 14.99 -9.68
C TYR A 105 3.09 14.14 -8.59
N THR A 106 2.23 13.19 -8.95
CA THR A 106 1.54 12.32 -8.00
C THR A 106 2.54 11.44 -7.23
N ALA A 107 3.50 10.82 -7.92
CA ALA A 107 4.50 9.96 -7.31
C ALA A 107 5.33 10.70 -6.25
N LYS A 108 5.72 11.97 -6.53
CA LYS A 108 6.47 12.81 -5.59
C LYS A 108 5.68 13.05 -4.30
N TYR A 109 4.43 13.48 -4.39
CA TYR A 109 3.64 13.79 -3.19
C TYR A 109 3.19 12.53 -2.45
N MET A 110 2.90 11.44 -3.16
CA MET A 110 2.64 10.15 -2.54
C MET A 110 3.86 9.64 -1.77
N HIS A 111 5.06 9.78 -2.35
CA HIS A 111 6.29 9.39 -1.66
C HIS A 111 6.50 10.17 -0.37
N GLN A 112 6.28 11.49 -0.36
CA GLN A 112 6.41 12.30 0.84
C GLN A 112 5.52 11.83 2.00
N ILE A 113 4.31 11.36 1.69
CA ILE A 113 3.39 10.80 2.70
C ILE A 113 3.83 9.40 3.13
N LEU A 114 4.18 8.55 2.16
CA LEU A 114 4.53 7.15 2.42
C LEU A 114 5.87 7.00 3.15
N ASP A 115 6.81 7.90 2.92
CA ASP A 115 8.12 7.89 3.57
C ASP A 115 8.02 8.04 5.10
N LEU A 116 6.98 8.75 5.57
CA LEU A 116 6.69 8.90 6.99
C LEU A 116 5.96 7.70 7.60
N SER A 117 5.47 6.76 6.79
CA SER A 117 4.55 5.72 7.26
C SER A 117 5.20 4.74 8.22
N LEU A 118 6.42 4.31 7.98
CA LEU A 118 7.09 3.32 8.84
C LEU A 118 7.40 3.91 10.22
N SER A 119 7.94 5.12 10.29
CA SER A 119 8.21 5.79 11.57
C SER A 119 6.94 6.06 12.37
N ALA A 120 5.84 6.40 11.67
CA ALA A 120 4.54 6.55 12.32
C ALA A 120 4.01 5.21 12.86
N TYR A 121 4.21 4.10 12.15
CA TYR A 121 3.87 2.79 12.69
C TYR A 121 4.77 2.41 13.86
N ASP A 122 6.07 2.66 13.80
CA ASP A 122 6.99 2.36 14.90
C ASP A 122 6.55 3.08 16.17
N GLU A 123 6.21 4.37 16.10
CA GLU A 123 5.71 5.13 17.24
C GLU A 123 4.46 4.51 17.92
N LEU A 124 3.57 3.90 17.13
CA LEU A 124 2.39 3.22 17.66
C LEU A 124 2.70 1.80 18.14
N PHE A 125 3.61 1.11 17.46
CA PHE A 125 3.95 -0.28 17.76
C PHE A 125 4.80 -0.41 19.03
N ASP A 126 5.61 0.59 19.35
CA ASP A 126 6.37 0.65 20.59
C ASP A 126 5.47 0.66 21.85
N GLU A 127 4.21 1.07 21.70
CA GLU A 127 3.23 1.10 22.79
C GLU A 127 2.42 -0.19 22.97
N ILE A 128 2.59 -1.16 22.07
CA ILE A 128 1.82 -2.41 22.07
C ILE A 128 2.72 -3.61 21.81
N ASN A 129 2.39 -4.74 22.42
CA ASN A 129 3.11 -5.98 22.11
C ASN A 129 2.64 -6.56 20.78
N LEU A 130 3.50 -6.51 19.75
CA LEU A 130 3.29 -7.10 18.43
C LEU A 130 4.19 -8.32 18.15
N GLU A 131 4.72 -8.96 19.19
CA GLU A 131 5.63 -10.10 19.05
C GLU A 131 5.07 -11.15 18.06
N GLY A 132 5.87 -11.48 17.06
CA GLY A 132 5.55 -12.46 16.03
C GLY A 132 4.45 -12.04 15.03
N LEU A 133 3.94 -10.79 15.08
CA LEU A 133 2.90 -10.30 14.16
C LEU A 133 3.44 -9.48 12.99
N VAL A 134 4.63 -8.93 13.11
CA VAL A 134 5.29 -8.15 12.04
C VAL A 134 6.65 -8.75 11.75
N GLU A 135 6.96 -8.94 10.48
CA GLU A 135 8.27 -9.38 9.99
C GLU A 135 8.95 -8.26 9.20
N ASN A 136 10.27 -8.12 9.42
CA ASN A 136 11.12 -7.12 8.80
C ASN A 136 12.05 -7.75 7.75
N ASN A 137 11.55 -8.73 7.00
CA ASN A 137 12.35 -9.53 6.05
C ASN A 137 12.43 -8.88 4.66
N GLY A 138 11.93 -7.67 4.49
CA GLY A 138 11.83 -7.02 3.20
C GLY A 138 10.71 -7.59 2.33
N ILE A 139 10.58 -7.05 1.12
CA ILE A 139 9.63 -7.52 0.11
C ILE A 139 10.35 -7.58 -1.23
N MET A 140 10.22 -8.70 -1.92
CA MET A 140 10.78 -8.92 -3.25
C MET A 140 9.66 -9.00 -4.29
N TYR A 141 9.82 -8.27 -5.39
CA TYR A 141 9.02 -8.43 -6.61
C TYR A 141 9.89 -9.06 -7.67
N VAL A 142 9.37 -10.08 -8.33
CA VAL A 142 10.03 -10.76 -9.44
C VAL A 142 9.28 -10.48 -10.74
N TRP A 143 9.99 -10.52 -11.87
CA TRP A 143 9.40 -10.30 -13.19
C TRP A 143 9.92 -11.29 -14.22
N GLU A 144 9.10 -11.58 -15.22
CA GLU A 144 9.48 -12.26 -16.44
C GLU A 144 10.15 -11.29 -17.42
N ASN A 145 10.71 -11.82 -18.52
CA ASN A 145 11.33 -11.00 -19.58
C ASN A 145 10.36 -10.02 -20.26
N LYS A 146 9.06 -10.27 -20.18
CA LYS A 146 8.03 -9.37 -20.71
C LYS A 146 7.87 -8.14 -19.80
N GLY A 147 7.79 -6.95 -20.41
CA GLY A 147 7.55 -5.71 -19.67
C GLY A 147 8.81 -5.02 -19.12
N ILE A 148 10.00 -5.34 -19.61
CA ILE A 148 11.26 -4.74 -19.18
C ILE A 148 11.21 -3.20 -19.19
N LYS A 149 10.71 -2.58 -20.29
CA LYS A 149 10.63 -1.11 -20.40
C LYS A 149 9.79 -0.46 -19.30
N SER A 150 8.68 -1.08 -18.93
CA SER A 150 7.83 -0.59 -17.82
C SER A 150 8.56 -0.70 -16.47
N ARG A 151 9.34 -1.75 -16.27
CA ARG A 151 10.16 -1.95 -15.06
C ARG A 151 11.30 -0.94 -14.96
N GLU A 152 11.99 -0.69 -16.06
CA GLU A 152 13.05 0.31 -16.13
C GLU A 152 12.54 1.70 -15.79
N LEU A 153 11.35 2.05 -16.28
CA LEU A 153 10.68 3.30 -15.92
C LEU A 153 10.38 3.38 -14.42
N GLU A 154 9.82 2.33 -13.83
CA GLU A 154 9.53 2.27 -12.40
C GLU A 154 10.81 2.41 -11.55
N ILE A 155 11.86 1.67 -11.91
CA ILE A 155 13.16 1.72 -11.25
C ILE A 155 13.73 3.14 -11.30
N LYS A 156 13.72 3.75 -12.50
CA LYS A 156 14.20 5.11 -12.72
C LYS A 156 13.45 6.12 -11.83
N ILE A 157 12.12 6.08 -11.84
CA ILE A 157 11.31 7.01 -11.04
C ILE A 157 11.57 6.84 -9.55
N ARG A 158 11.66 5.60 -9.05
CA ARG A 158 11.97 5.37 -7.63
C ARG A 158 13.36 5.88 -7.25
N ASN A 159 14.36 5.72 -8.15
CA ASN A 159 15.69 6.30 -7.94
C ASN A 159 15.65 7.82 -7.90
N GLU A 160 14.90 8.47 -8.80
CA GLU A 160 14.72 9.94 -8.82
C GLU A 160 14.03 10.45 -7.54
N LEU A 161 13.17 9.65 -6.93
CA LEU A 161 12.51 9.95 -5.66
C LEU A 161 13.35 9.60 -4.42
N GLY A 162 14.54 9.02 -4.59
CA GLY A 162 15.41 8.60 -3.48
C GLY A 162 14.95 7.32 -2.77
N ILE A 163 14.03 6.56 -3.37
CA ILE A 163 13.53 5.31 -2.80
C ILE A 163 14.62 4.23 -2.90
N LYS A 164 15.05 3.73 -1.76
CA LYS A 164 16.04 2.65 -1.69
C LYS A 164 15.47 1.36 -2.27
N GLN A 165 16.16 0.81 -3.27
CA GLN A 165 15.78 -0.45 -3.91
C GLN A 165 17.03 -1.20 -4.37
N LYS A 166 17.00 -2.52 -4.27
CA LYS A 166 18.06 -3.40 -4.78
C LYS A 166 17.55 -4.16 -5.99
N ILE A 167 18.16 -3.94 -7.15
CA ILE A 167 17.82 -4.69 -8.36
C ILE A 167 18.57 -6.02 -8.31
N LEU A 168 17.83 -7.09 -8.54
CA LEU A 168 18.32 -8.46 -8.44
C LEU A 168 18.35 -9.12 -9.81
N ASN A 169 19.46 -9.77 -10.15
CA ASN A 169 19.52 -10.70 -11.26
C ASN A 169 18.87 -12.05 -10.91
N LYS A 170 18.75 -12.95 -11.89
CA LYS A 170 18.09 -14.25 -11.71
C LYS A 170 18.70 -15.10 -10.60
N LYS A 171 20.05 -15.09 -10.48
CA LYS A 171 20.75 -15.84 -9.44
C LYS A 171 20.47 -15.27 -8.05
N GLU A 172 20.56 -13.97 -7.89
CA GLU A 172 20.27 -13.28 -6.60
C GLU A 172 18.83 -13.49 -6.14
N VAL A 173 17.86 -13.52 -7.06
CA VAL A 173 16.46 -13.88 -6.74
C VAL A 173 16.39 -15.31 -6.22
N HIS A 174 17.07 -16.26 -6.89
CA HIS A 174 17.08 -17.66 -6.46
C HIS A 174 17.77 -17.86 -5.10
N ASP A 175 18.85 -17.14 -4.87
CA ASP A 175 19.60 -17.22 -3.60
C ASP A 175 18.75 -16.70 -2.42
N LEU A 176 17.89 -15.69 -2.65
CA LEU A 176 16.95 -15.16 -1.64
C LEU A 176 15.72 -16.05 -1.43
N GLU A 177 15.17 -16.63 -2.48
CA GLU A 177 13.96 -17.45 -2.41
C GLU A 177 14.06 -18.65 -3.36
N PRO A 178 14.74 -19.71 -2.93
CA PRO A 178 15.00 -20.90 -3.77
C PRO A 178 13.75 -21.71 -4.11
N ASN A 179 12.65 -21.52 -3.35
CA ASN A 179 11.41 -22.25 -3.54
C ASN A 179 10.53 -21.70 -4.68
N ILE A 180 10.83 -20.52 -5.22
CA ILE A 180 10.12 -19.99 -6.38
C ILE A 180 10.64 -20.68 -7.65
N LYS A 181 9.73 -21.27 -8.45
CA LYS A 181 10.10 -21.80 -9.77
C LYS A 181 10.78 -20.71 -10.62
N PRO A 182 11.87 -21.02 -11.34
CA PRO A 182 12.72 -20.02 -12.00
C PRO A 182 12.15 -19.48 -13.33
N PHE A 183 10.86 -19.07 -13.33
CA PHE A 183 10.22 -18.41 -14.48
C PHE A 183 10.62 -16.93 -14.62
N TYR A 184 11.23 -16.36 -13.60
CA TYR A 184 11.65 -14.97 -13.53
C TYR A 184 12.99 -14.72 -14.22
N SER A 185 13.20 -13.50 -14.67
CA SER A 185 14.47 -13.00 -15.24
C SER A 185 15.24 -12.09 -14.28
N GLY A 186 14.59 -11.59 -13.24
CA GLY A 186 15.15 -10.73 -12.22
C GLY A 186 14.10 -10.26 -11.23
N GLY A 187 14.49 -9.35 -10.34
CA GLY A 187 13.62 -8.83 -9.31
C GLY A 187 14.06 -7.47 -8.79
N VAL A 188 13.24 -6.91 -7.91
CA VAL A 188 13.59 -5.77 -7.07
C VAL A 188 13.29 -6.11 -5.62
N PHE A 189 14.20 -5.77 -4.73
CA PHE A 189 14.08 -6.03 -3.30
C PHE A 189 14.08 -4.71 -2.51
N TYR A 190 13.14 -4.60 -1.58
CA TYR A 190 12.98 -3.49 -0.66
C TYR A 190 13.24 -3.99 0.76
N GLU A 191 14.50 -3.88 1.21
CA GLU A 191 14.96 -4.43 2.50
C GLU A 191 14.20 -3.86 3.70
N TYR A 192 13.80 -2.59 3.63
CA TYR A 192 13.11 -1.90 4.72
C TYR A 192 11.60 -2.12 4.76
N ALA A 193 11.05 -2.80 3.77
CA ALA A 193 9.63 -3.16 3.77
C ALA A 193 9.32 -4.23 4.81
N ARG A 194 8.09 -4.22 5.32
CA ARG A 194 7.66 -5.12 6.38
C ARG A 194 6.40 -5.88 5.98
N HIS A 195 6.14 -6.96 6.69
CA HIS A 195 4.96 -7.79 6.46
C HIS A 195 4.21 -8.06 7.76
N ALA A 196 2.90 -7.82 7.75
CA ALA A 196 2.00 -8.20 8.82
C ALA A 196 1.52 -9.63 8.61
N LYS A 197 1.88 -10.57 9.49
CA LYS A 197 1.37 -11.95 9.44
C LYS A 197 -0.15 -12.03 9.66
N ASN A 198 -0.69 -11.10 10.42
CA ASN A 198 -2.12 -11.04 10.69
C ASN A 198 -2.59 -9.59 10.83
N PRO A 199 -2.98 -8.93 9.72
CA PRO A 199 -3.41 -7.53 9.72
C PRO A 199 -4.58 -7.26 10.65
N LYS A 200 -5.56 -8.17 10.74
CA LYS A 200 -6.70 -8.06 11.67
C LYS A 200 -6.22 -7.98 13.11
N LYS A 201 -5.34 -8.90 13.52
CA LYS A 201 -4.85 -8.96 14.90
C LYS A 201 -4.06 -7.72 15.31
N ILE A 202 -3.27 -7.16 14.38
CA ILE A 202 -2.57 -5.89 14.60
C ILE A 202 -3.60 -4.77 14.80
N THR A 203 -4.60 -4.66 13.92
CA THR A 203 -5.66 -3.65 14.00
C THR A 203 -6.41 -3.75 15.32
N GLN A 204 -6.74 -4.95 15.79
CA GLN A 204 -7.42 -5.19 17.06
C GLN A 204 -6.55 -4.81 18.28
N LYS A 205 -5.24 -5.06 18.23
CA LYS A 205 -4.34 -4.63 19.31
C LYS A 205 -4.25 -3.10 19.40
N LEU A 206 -4.16 -2.42 18.27
CA LEU A 206 -4.21 -0.96 18.20
C LEU A 206 -5.56 -0.42 18.68
N PHE A 207 -6.66 -1.06 18.33
CA PHE A 207 -7.99 -0.69 18.81
C PHE A 207 -8.11 -0.85 20.33
N LYS A 208 -7.58 -1.93 20.88
CA LYS A 208 -7.54 -2.10 22.34
C LYS A 208 -6.77 -0.95 23.01
N LYS A 209 -5.60 -0.59 22.48
CA LYS A 209 -4.83 0.56 22.97
C LYS A 209 -5.62 1.87 22.88
N PHE A 210 -6.39 2.08 21.81
CA PHE A 210 -7.27 3.23 21.68
C PHE A 210 -8.32 3.30 22.80
N LEU A 211 -8.93 2.18 23.16
CA LEU A 211 -9.88 2.11 24.27
C LEU A 211 -9.20 2.34 25.63
N ASP A 212 -8.04 1.70 25.85
CA ASP A 212 -7.25 1.84 27.08
C ASP A 212 -6.83 3.32 27.31
N ASN A 213 -6.64 4.10 26.24
CA ASN A 213 -6.40 5.53 26.28
C ASN A 213 -7.69 6.39 26.44
N GLY A 214 -8.84 5.76 26.75
CA GLY A 214 -10.11 6.46 26.98
C GLY A 214 -10.90 6.80 25.70
N GLY A 215 -10.59 6.18 24.58
CA GLY A 215 -11.39 6.28 23.35
C GLY A 215 -12.75 5.61 23.50
N LYS A 216 -13.72 6.06 22.70
CA LYS A 216 -15.07 5.48 22.65
C LYS A 216 -15.35 4.91 21.26
N PHE A 217 -16.07 3.79 21.24
CA PHE A 217 -16.52 3.09 20.02
C PHE A 217 -18.01 2.80 20.07
#